data_2e5fde60b6b7ad3063565339101d159c
#
_entry.id   2e5fde60b6b7ad3063565339101d159c
#
_cell.length_a   1.000
_cell.length_b   1.000
_cell.length_c   1.000
_cell.angle_alpha   90.00
_cell.angle_beta   90.00
_cell.angle_gamma   90.00
#
_symmetry.space_group_name_H-M   'P 1'
#
loop_
_entity.id
_entity.type
_entity.pdbx_description
1 polymer ?
#
loop_
_entity_poly.entity_id
_entity_poly.type
_entity_poly.pdbx_seq_one_letter_code
_entity_poly.pdbx_strand_id
1 'polypeptide(L)'
;VKLEAITWQRMAERLAGHLDAPSEGGGPWQRVGIDGAPAAGTGVLAAELADALRQRGRSALVVAAGGFLQPASLRFEFGRQDVDTYLGGWYDTGALWREVFAPTDPGGTGRVLPDLWDPVTDRATRSPYAQLPPGGVLILHGPLLLGHWFPFDLSVHISLSPGALARRTDPSDHWTLPAFARYARESGPQSTADALVRADDPRHPAWTGIRER
;
A
#
# COMPACT_ATOMS: atom_id res chain seq x y z
N VAL A 1 13.09 19.22 1.65
CA VAL A 1 11.86 18.82 2.37
C VAL A 1 12.22 18.61 3.81
N LYS A 2 11.53 19.31 4.74
CA LYS A 2 11.76 19.19 6.19
C LYS A 2 11.07 17.91 6.69
N LEU A 3 11.83 17.05 7.36
CA LEU A 3 11.31 15.84 8.01
C LEU A 3 11.05 16.15 9.50
N GLU A 4 9.91 15.72 10.00
CA GLU A 4 9.50 15.81 11.40
C GLU A 4 9.50 14.39 11.99
N ALA A 5 10.15 14.20 13.15
CA ALA A 5 10.07 12.94 13.88
C ALA A 5 8.62 12.71 14.37
N ILE A 6 8.11 11.51 14.19
CA ILE A 6 6.72 11.18 14.50
C ILE A 6 6.60 9.70 14.88
N THR A 7 5.62 9.34 15.71
CA THR A 7 5.27 7.92 15.93
C THR A 7 4.27 7.43 14.88
N TRP A 8 4.21 6.13 14.65
CA TRP A 8 3.22 5.51 13.74
C TRP A 8 1.79 5.88 14.11
N GLN A 9 1.47 5.79 15.39
CA GLN A 9 0.15 6.18 15.92
C GLN A 9 -0.17 7.65 15.62
N ARG A 10 0.75 8.57 15.95
CA ARG A 10 0.53 10.01 15.71
C ARG A 10 0.40 10.35 14.23
N MET A 11 1.15 9.65 13.37
CA MET A 11 1.02 9.76 11.93
C MET A 11 -0.35 9.30 11.47
N ALA A 12 -0.81 8.13 11.94
CA ALA A 12 -2.13 7.60 11.63
C ALA A 12 -3.27 8.54 12.06
N GLU A 13 -3.17 9.14 13.25
CA GLU A 13 -4.13 10.15 13.74
C GLU A 13 -4.19 11.38 12.81
N ARG A 14 -3.02 11.87 12.34
CA ARG A 14 -2.96 13.01 11.41
C ARG A 14 -3.51 12.65 10.03
N LEU A 15 -3.19 11.45 9.50
CA LEU A 15 -3.75 10.95 8.26
C LEU A 15 -5.28 10.78 8.35
N ALA A 16 -5.77 10.19 9.44
CA ALA A 16 -7.21 10.06 9.70
C ALA A 16 -7.92 11.42 9.76
N GLY A 17 -7.31 12.42 10.43
CA GLY A 17 -7.83 13.77 10.47
C GLY A 17 -7.90 14.46 9.10
N HIS A 18 -6.91 14.20 8.23
CA HIS A 18 -6.94 14.71 6.85
C HIS A 18 -8.10 14.10 6.04
N LEU A 19 -8.39 12.83 6.27
CA LEU A 19 -9.48 12.11 5.61
C LEU A 19 -10.88 12.50 6.11
N ASP A 20 -11.03 13.35 7.12
CA ASP A 20 -12.34 13.91 7.51
C ASP A 20 -12.90 14.83 6.44
N ALA A 21 -12.05 15.45 5.62
CA ALA A 21 -12.50 16.20 4.45
C ALA A 21 -13.10 15.24 3.39
N PRO A 22 -14.15 15.65 2.67
CA PRO A 22 -14.70 14.86 1.57
C PRO A 22 -13.64 14.52 0.52
N SER A 23 -13.78 13.35 -0.15
CA SER A 23 -12.94 13.01 -1.29
C SER A 23 -13.10 14.06 -2.41
N GLU A 24 -11.98 14.52 -2.98
CA GLU A 24 -11.99 15.42 -4.14
C GLU A 24 -12.69 14.79 -5.36
N GLY A 25 -12.65 13.45 -5.46
CA GLY A 25 -13.33 12.67 -6.50
C GLY A 25 -14.85 12.54 -6.31
N GLY A 26 -15.42 13.08 -5.21
CA GLY A 26 -16.87 13.11 -4.96
C GLY A 26 -17.52 11.74 -4.74
N GLY A 27 -16.74 10.68 -4.58
CA GLY A 27 -17.23 9.33 -4.30
C GLY A 27 -17.60 9.12 -2.82
N PRO A 28 -18.43 8.11 -2.52
CA PRO A 28 -18.81 7.81 -1.15
C PRO A 28 -17.69 7.11 -0.35
N TRP A 29 -16.60 6.72 -0.96
CA TRP A 29 -15.45 6.08 -0.32
C TRP A 29 -14.17 6.87 -0.58
N GLN A 30 -13.23 6.79 0.36
CA GLN A 30 -11.87 7.28 0.18
C GLN A 30 -10.90 6.09 0.09
N ARG A 31 -9.84 6.25 -0.71
CA ARG A 31 -8.87 5.21 -1.02
C ARG A 31 -7.48 5.69 -0.65
N VAL A 32 -6.85 4.98 0.27
CA VAL A 32 -5.50 5.30 0.77
C VAL A 32 -4.53 4.25 0.29
N GLY A 33 -3.43 4.70 -0.34
CA GLY A 33 -2.30 3.86 -0.70
C GLY A 33 -1.16 4.02 0.30
N ILE A 34 -0.68 2.93 0.87
CA ILE A 34 0.53 2.92 1.72
C ILE A 34 1.57 2.06 1.04
N ASP A 35 2.44 2.71 0.29
CA ASP A 35 3.49 2.08 -0.52
C ASP A 35 4.81 1.98 0.23
N GLY A 36 5.55 0.91 -0.02
CA GLY A 36 6.89 0.69 0.51
C GLY A 36 7.32 -0.76 0.42
N ALA A 37 8.63 -1.02 0.42
CA ALA A 37 9.16 -2.38 0.42
C ALA A 37 8.56 -3.22 1.58
N PRO A 38 8.51 -4.56 1.48
CA PRO A 38 7.98 -5.41 2.55
C PRO A 38 8.60 -5.13 3.92
N ALA A 39 9.91 -4.82 3.94
CA ALA A 39 10.65 -4.45 5.14
C ALA A 39 10.33 -3.05 5.68
N ALA A 40 9.53 -2.23 4.98
CA ALA A 40 9.26 -0.84 5.37
C ALA A 40 8.19 -0.70 6.46
N GLY A 41 7.37 -1.73 6.70
CA GLY A 41 6.36 -1.70 7.75
C GLY A 41 5.03 -1.07 7.28
N THR A 42 4.69 -1.17 6.00
CA THR A 42 3.43 -0.63 5.44
C THR A 42 2.19 -1.15 6.17
N GLY A 43 2.18 -2.43 6.57
CA GLY A 43 1.09 -3.04 7.34
C GLY A 43 0.93 -2.44 8.75
N VAL A 44 2.02 -1.97 9.38
CA VAL A 44 1.95 -1.31 10.69
C VAL A 44 1.17 -0.02 10.56
N LEU A 45 1.54 0.84 9.61
CA LEU A 45 0.83 2.11 9.39
C LEU A 45 -0.62 1.86 8.94
N ALA A 46 -0.88 0.84 8.13
CA ALA A 46 -2.23 0.49 7.68
C ALA A 46 -3.13 0.11 8.86
N ALA A 47 -2.62 -0.70 9.80
CA ALA A 47 -3.35 -1.09 11.00
C ALA A 47 -3.63 0.12 11.92
N GLU A 48 -2.61 0.93 12.21
CA GLU A 48 -2.74 2.15 13.02
C GLU A 48 -3.75 3.14 12.39
N LEU A 49 -3.70 3.31 11.06
CA LEU A 49 -4.65 4.19 10.36
C LEU A 49 -6.08 3.64 10.44
N ALA A 50 -6.27 2.34 10.27
CA ALA A 50 -7.58 1.72 10.38
C ALA A 50 -8.16 1.89 11.79
N ASP A 51 -7.34 1.77 12.82
CA ASP A 51 -7.76 1.96 14.21
C ASP A 51 -8.07 3.44 14.50
N ALA A 52 -7.27 4.37 14.03
CA ALA A 52 -7.54 5.80 14.15
C ALA A 52 -8.85 6.22 13.46
N LEU A 53 -9.16 5.65 12.29
CA LEU A 53 -10.42 5.87 11.58
C LEU A 53 -11.61 5.29 12.34
N ARG A 54 -11.50 4.08 12.88
CA ARG A 54 -12.55 3.45 13.70
C ARG A 54 -12.86 4.25 14.97
N GLN A 55 -11.82 4.79 15.64
CA GLN A 55 -11.98 5.69 16.79
C GLN A 55 -12.75 6.97 16.45
N ARG A 56 -12.70 7.38 15.17
CA ARG A 56 -13.47 8.52 14.63
C ARG A 56 -14.85 8.11 14.08
N GLY A 57 -15.27 6.86 14.34
CA GLY A 57 -16.57 6.33 13.88
C GLY A 57 -16.61 5.99 12.38
N ARG A 58 -15.46 5.90 11.70
CA ARG A 58 -15.39 5.55 10.28
C ARG A 58 -15.00 4.09 10.07
N SER A 59 -15.70 3.42 9.17
CA SER A 59 -15.32 2.09 8.73
C SER A 59 -14.01 2.13 7.93
N ALA A 60 -13.11 1.19 8.21
CA ALA A 60 -11.87 1.04 7.47
C ALA A 60 -11.67 -0.42 7.05
N LEU A 61 -11.37 -0.64 5.78
CA LEU A 61 -11.02 -1.95 5.22
C LEU A 61 -9.57 -1.93 4.76
N VAL A 62 -8.76 -2.80 5.36
CA VAL A 62 -7.34 -2.95 5.00
C VAL A 62 -7.20 -4.11 4.02
N VAL A 63 -6.50 -3.85 2.93
CA VAL A 63 -6.16 -4.82 1.88
C VAL A 63 -4.64 -4.82 1.70
N ALA A 64 -4.03 -6.00 1.75
CA ALA A 64 -2.62 -6.18 1.46
C ALA A 64 -2.41 -6.56 0.00
N ALA A 65 -1.53 -5.85 -0.71
CA ALA A 65 -1.18 -6.21 -2.10
C ALA A 65 -0.62 -7.64 -2.22
N GLY A 66 0.03 -8.14 -1.15
CA GLY A 66 0.49 -9.53 -1.07
C GLY A 66 -0.61 -10.58 -1.15
N GLY A 67 -1.87 -10.22 -0.91
CA GLY A 67 -3.05 -11.06 -1.15
C GLY A 67 -3.51 -11.11 -2.61
N PHE A 68 -2.83 -10.40 -3.52
CA PHE A 68 -3.14 -10.33 -4.95
C PHE A 68 -1.94 -10.69 -5.81
N LEU A 69 -1.25 -11.77 -5.45
CA LEU A 69 -0.14 -12.28 -6.26
C LEU A 69 -0.67 -12.99 -7.51
N GLN A 70 0.10 -12.90 -8.59
CA GLN A 70 -0.06 -13.80 -9.72
C GLN A 70 0.26 -15.24 -9.30
N PRO A 71 -0.33 -16.27 -9.91
CA PRO A 71 0.05 -17.67 -9.68
C PRO A 71 1.55 -17.89 -9.90
N ALA A 72 2.14 -18.85 -9.17
CA ALA A 72 3.58 -19.16 -9.27
C ALA A 72 4.01 -19.49 -10.71
N SER A 73 3.14 -20.08 -11.51
CA SER A 73 3.42 -20.36 -12.92
C SER A 73 3.71 -19.12 -13.75
N LEU A 74 3.09 -17.98 -13.41
CA LEU A 74 3.35 -16.68 -14.06
C LEU A 74 4.51 -15.95 -13.38
N ARG A 75 4.54 -15.93 -12.05
CA ARG A 75 5.61 -15.25 -11.29
C ARG A 75 6.99 -15.82 -11.59
N PHE A 76 7.08 -17.11 -11.91
CA PHE A 76 8.35 -17.82 -12.12
C PHE A 76 8.59 -18.20 -13.58
N GLU A 77 7.83 -17.64 -14.52
CA GLU A 77 7.99 -17.94 -15.95
C GLU A 77 9.42 -17.68 -16.45
N PHE A 78 10.04 -16.59 -16.00
CA PHE A 78 11.42 -16.22 -16.35
C PHE A 78 12.44 -16.58 -15.25
N GLY A 79 12.01 -17.35 -14.25
CA GLY A 79 12.85 -17.77 -13.12
C GLY A 79 12.33 -17.27 -11.77
N ARG A 80 12.80 -17.92 -10.70
CA ARG A 80 12.30 -17.61 -9.33
C ARG A 80 12.77 -16.27 -8.78
N GLN A 81 13.81 -15.69 -9.36
CA GLN A 81 14.46 -14.46 -8.89
C GLN A 81 14.59 -13.43 -10.02
N ASP A 82 13.58 -13.39 -10.90
CA ASP A 82 13.56 -12.45 -12.01
C ASP A 82 13.09 -11.07 -11.54
N VAL A 83 13.96 -10.06 -11.68
CA VAL A 83 13.74 -8.69 -11.21
C VAL A 83 12.66 -7.98 -12.03
N ASP A 84 12.57 -8.25 -13.34
CA ASP A 84 11.59 -7.63 -14.22
C ASP A 84 10.19 -8.13 -13.91
N THR A 85 10.05 -9.45 -13.71
CA THR A 85 8.78 -10.05 -13.26
C THR A 85 8.37 -9.54 -11.89
N TYR A 86 9.32 -9.39 -10.94
CA TYR A 86 8.98 -8.84 -9.63
C TYR A 86 8.45 -7.41 -9.72
N LEU A 87 9.04 -6.60 -10.58
CA LEU A 87 8.66 -5.19 -10.75
C LEU A 87 7.32 -5.02 -11.47
N GLY A 88 7.04 -5.81 -12.51
CA GLY A 88 5.91 -5.58 -13.40
C GLY A 88 4.86 -6.70 -13.47
N GLY A 89 5.17 -7.93 -13.02
CA GLY A 89 4.32 -9.11 -13.19
C GLY A 89 4.08 -9.92 -11.91
N TRP A 90 4.50 -9.43 -10.74
CA TRP A 90 4.37 -10.19 -9.49
C TRP A 90 2.97 -10.12 -8.89
N TYR A 91 2.34 -8.95 -9.01
CA TYR A 91 1.02 -8.68 -8.49
C TYR A 91 -0.03 -8.67 -9.60
N ASP A 92 -1.20 -9.23 -9.33
CA ASP A 92 -2.36 -9.13 -10.22
C ASP A 92 -3.02 -7.75 -10.07
N THR A 93 -2.43 -6.77 -10.75
CA THR A 93 -2.94 -5.40 -10.76
C THR A 93 -4.34 -5.31 -11.38
N GLY A 94 -4.65 -6.18 -12.34
CA GLY A 94 -5.98 -6.29 -12.94
C GLY A 94 -7.04 -6.74 -11.92
N ALA A 95 -6.69 -7.72 -11.07
CA ALA A 95 -7.56 -8.12 -9.96
C ALA A 95 -7.71 -7.01 -8.92
N LEU A 96 -6.64 -6.30 -8.57
CA LEU A 96 -6.73 -5.12 -7.69
C LEU A 96 -7.69 -4.07 -8.25
N TRP A 97 -7.60 -3.76 -9.55
CA TRP A 97 -8.54 -2.85 -10.18
C TRP A 97 -9.98 -3.34 -10.10
N ARG A 98 -10.25 -4.58 -10.47
CA ARG A 98 -11.58 -5.15 -10.57
C ARG A 98 -12.23 -5.41 -9.21
N GLU A 99 -11.46 -5.93 -8.23
CA GLU A 99 -11.99 -6.45 -6.97
C GLU A 99 -11.85 -5.48 -5.80
N VAL A 100 -10.96 -4.48 -5.92
CA VAL A 100 -10.64 -3.55 -4.82
C VAL A 100 -11.05 -2.14 -5.17
N PHE A 101 -10.64 -1.61 -6.34
CA PHE A 101 -10.91 -0.21 -6.70
C PHE A 101 -12.28 -0.02 -7.35
N ALA A 102 -12.65 -0.79 -8.36
CA ALA A 102 -13.94 -0.64 -9.05
C ALA A 102 -15.15 -0.69 -8.10
N PRO A 103 -15.18 -1.56 -7.05
CA PRO A 103 -16.26 -1.52 -6.08
C PRO A 103 -16.34 -0.23 -5.26
N THR A 104 -15.26 0.56 -5.19
CA THR A 104 -15.19 1.82 -4.45
C THR A 104 -15.19 3.06 -5.35
N ASP A 105 -15.43 2.89 -6.64
CA ASP A 105 -15.65 4.00 -7.57
C ASP A 105 -17.04 4.65 -7.35
N PRO A 106 -17.26 5.88 -7.82
CA PRO A 106 -18.59 6.49 -7.84
C PRO A 106 -19.61 5.55 -8.52
N GLY A 107 -20.66 5.17 -7.81
CA GLY A 107 -21.66 4.18 -8.27
C GLY A 107 -21.27 2.71 -8.03
N GLY A 108 -20.13 2.45 -7.42
CA GLY A 108 -19.72 1.10 -7.01
C GLY A 108 -20.57 0.52 -5.89
N THR A 109 -20.30 -0.73 -5.54
CA THR A 109 -21.11 -1.49 -4.58
C THR A 109 -20.56 -1.46 -3.15
N GLY A 110 -19.30 -1.05 -2.96
CA GLY A 110 -18.57 -1.18 -1.70
C GLY A 110 -18.24 -2.63 -1.31
N ARG A 111 -18.51 -3.61 -2.19
CA ARG A 111 -18.18 -5.02 -1.94
C ARG A 111 -16.77 -5.33 -2.46
N VAL A 112 -15.81 -5.30 -1.57
CA VAL A 112 -14.37 -5.45 -1.86
C VAL A 112 -13.93 -6.87 -1.53
N LEU A 113 -13.13 -7.48 -2.39
CA LEU A 113 -12.45 -8.72 -2.09
C LEU A 113 -11.18 -8.41 -1.28
N PRO A 114 -11.01 -8.93 -0.05
CA PRO A 114 -9.86 -8.58 0.79
C PRO A 114 -8.55 -9.24 0.34
N ASP A 115 -8.63 -10.41 -0.25
CA ASP A 115 -7.51 -11.17 -0.81
C ASP A 115 -7.99 -12.19 -1.84
N LEU A 116 -7.14 -12.52 -2.80
CA LEU A 116 -7.42 -13.45 -3.88
C LEU A 116 -6.51 -14.68 -3.82
N TRP A 117 -5.27 -14.52 -3.33
CA TRP A 117 -4.23 -15.51 -3.44
C TRP A 117 -3.44 -15.66 -2.14
N ASP A 118 -3.28 -16.91 -1.68
CA ASP A 118 -2.43 -17.23 -0.55
C ASP A 118 -0.99 -17.49 -1.05
N PRO A 119 -0.02 -16.63 -0.69
CA PRO A 119 1.37 -16.78 -1.14
C PRO A 119 2.09 -18.02 -0.58
N VAL A 120 1.62 -18.55 0.55
CA VAL A 120 2.25 -19.69 1.22
C VAL A 120 1.87 -21.01 0.53
N THR A 121 0.58 -21.18 0.27
CA THR A 121 0.07 -22.40 -0.38
C THR A 121 0.04 -22.30 -1.90
N ASP A 122 0.28 -21.12 -2.46
CA ASP A 122 0.15 -20.77 -3.88
C ASP A 122 -1.22 -21.16 -4.45
N ARG A 123 -2.28 -20.81 -3.73
CA ARG A 123 -3.67 -21.14 -4.10
C ARG A 123 -4.60 -19.95 -3.89
N ALA A 124 -5.73 -19.98 -4.59
CA ALA A 124 -6.81 -19.01 -4.37
C ALA A 124 -7.37 -19.16 -2.95
N THR A 125 -7.51 -18.04 -2.24
CA THR A 125 -8.02 -18.00 -0.85
C THR A 125 -9.51 -18.31 -0.78
N ARG A 126 -10.27 -17.96 -1.83
CA ARG A 126 -11.75 -18.01 -1.85
C ARG A 126 -12.38 -17.21 -0.71
N SER A 127 -11.74 -16.11 -0.33
CA SER A 127 -12.21 -15.22 0.72
C SER A 127 -13.59 -14.63 0.39
N PRO A 128 -14.48 -14.44 1.37
CA PRO A 128 -15.74 -13.75 1.14
C PRO A 128 -15.50 -12.27 0.89
N TYR A 129 -16.36 -11.66 0.07
CA TYR A 129 -16.35 -10.21 -0.09
C TYR A 129 -16.69 -9.50 1.22
N ALA A 130 -15.94 -8.46 1.53
CA ALA A 130 -16.20 -7.57 2.66
C ALA A 130 -17.02 -6.36 2.18
N GLN A 131 -18.00 -5.95 2.98
CA GLN A 131 -18.79 -4.76 2.71
C GLN A 131 -18.15 -3.54 3.37
N LEU A 132 -17.72 -2.58 2.57
CA LEU A 132 -17.31 -1.25 3.03
C LEU A 132 -18.50 -0.31 2.88
N PRO A 133 -19.10 0.19 3.99
CA PRO A 133 -20.23 1.10 3.92
C PRO A 133 -19.83 2.46 3.34
N PRO A 134 -20.78 3.24 2.79
CA PRO A 134 -20.52 4.62 2.37
C PRO A 134 -19.88 5.45 3.51
N GLY A 135 -18.94 6.32 3.19
CA GLY A 135 -18.13 7.06 4.16
C GLY A 135 -16.93 6.26 4.69
N GLY A 136 -16.82 4.98 4.34
CA GLY A 136 -15.69 4.15 4.71
C GLY A 136 -14.41 4.46 3.93
N VAL A 137 -13.28 3.97 4.43
CA VAL A 137 -11.95 4.14 3.84
C VAL A 137 -11.38 2.79 3.47
N LEU A 138 -11.00 2.65 2.20
CA LEU A 138 -10.20 1.54 1.70
C LEU A 138 -8.72 1.87 1.91
N ILE A 139 -7.96 0.98 2.53
CA ILE A 139 -6.51 1.12 2.73
C ILE A 139 -5.83 -0.03 2.00
N LEU A 140 -5.18 0.26 0.87
CA LEU A 140 -4.31 -0.70 0.19
C LEU A 140 -2.88 -0.47 0.62
N HIS A 141 -2.20 -1.50 1.11
CA HIS A 141 -0.79 -1.40 1.48
C HIS A 141 0.07 -2.49 0.84
N GLY A 142 1.32 -2.16 0.59
CA GLY A 142 2.29 -3.12 0.05
C GLY A 142 3.35 -2.44 -0.81
N PRO A 143 4.18 -3.23 -1.50
CA PRO A 143 5.24 -2.71 -2.35
C PRO A 143 4.74 -2.36 -3.75
N LEU A 144 5.47 -1.44 -4.42
CA LEU A 144 5.35 -1.14 -5.85
C LEU A 144 3.96 -0.60 -6.27
N LEU A 145 3.23 0.08 -5.37
CA LEU A 145 1.86 0.55 -5.64
C LEU A 145 1.83 1.83 -6.47
N LEU A 146 2.81 2.72 -6.29
CA LEU A 146 2.87 4.00 -6.98
C LEU A 146 3.54 3.83 -8.35
N GLY A 147 2.78 3.99 -9.42
CA GLY A 147 3.21 3.73 -10.79
C GLY A 147 2.20 2.93 -11.60
N HIS A 148 1.21 2.35 -10.92
CA HIS A 148 0.11 1.63 -11.55
C HIS A 148 -1.15 2.49 -11.77
N TRP A 149 -1.06 3.80 -11.51
CA TRP A 149 -2.17 4.76 -11.68
C TRP A 149 -3.42 4.41 -10.87
N PHE A 150 -3.24 3.71 -9.74
CA PHE A 150 -4.35 3.44 -8.83
C PHE A 150 -4.95 4.74 -8.32
N PRO A 151 -6.29 4.83 -8.24
CA PRO A 151 -6.99 6.09 -7.95
C PRO A 151 -7.00 6.37 -6.44
N PHE A 152 -5.83 6.61 -5.85
CA PHE A 152 -5.71 6.98 -4.45
C PHE A 152 -6.13 8.43 -4.22
N ASP A 153 -6.97 8.66 -3.21
CA ASP A 153 -7.30 9.98 -2.69
C ASP A 153 -6.14 10.51 -1.81
N LEU A 154 -5.41 9.60 -1.18
CA LEU A 154 -4.23 9.89 -0.37
C LEU A 154 -3.19 8.77 -0.54
N SER A 155 -1.95 9.14 -0.77
CA SER A 155 -0.84 8.20 -0.92
C SER A 155 0.30 8.51 0.04
N VAL A 156 0.82 7.46 0.68
CA VAL A 156 1.97 7.53 1.60
C VAL A 156 3.05 6.59 1.10
N HIS A 157 4.27 7.09 0.92
CA HIS A 157 5.40 6.23 0.61
C HIS A 157 6.32 6.09 1.82
N ILE A 158 6.57 4.86 2.27
CA ILE A 158 7.52 4.55 3.34
C ILE A 158 8.84 4.15 2.73
N SER A 159 9.80 5.05 2.82
CA SER A 159 11.14 4.92 2.24
C SER A 159 12.12 4.37 3.28
N LEU A 160 12.99 3.48 2.82
CA LEU A 160 14.20 3.04 3.51
C LEU A 160 15.42 3.45 2.68
N SER A 161 16.51 3.81 3.35
CA SER A 161 17.80 3.93 2.66
C SER A 161 18.22 2.55 2.10
N PRO A 162 19.03 2.48 1.04
CA PRO A 162 19.48 1.20 0.48
C PRO A 162 20.13 0.30 1.52
N GLY A 163 20.91 0.87 2.43
CA GLY A 163 21.54 0.10 3.51
C GLY A 163 20.55 -0.43 4.56
N ALA A 164 19.52 0.36 4.92
CA ALA A 164 18.47 -0.09 5.83
C ALA A 164 17.59 -1.15 5.17
N LEU A 165 17.25 -0.98 3.89
CA LEU A 165 16.49 -1.95 3.13
C LEU A 165 17.22 -3.29 3.05
N ALA A 166 18.51 -3.29 2.69
CA ALA A 166 19.29 -4.52 2.60
C ALA A 166 19.42 -5.25 3.94
N ARG A 167 19.62 -4.52 5.05
CA ARG A 167 19.71 -5.12 6.38
C ARG A 167 18.39 -5.71 6.89
N ARG A 168 17.26 -5.17 6.45
CA ARG A 168 15.92 -5.56 6.94
C ARG A 168 15.20 -6.53 6.00
N THR A 169 15.71 -6.72 4.80
CA THR A 169 15.23 -7.74 3.86
C THR A 169 15.89 -9.07 4.20
N ASP A 170 15.10 -10.15 4.22
CA ASP A 170 15.65 -11.49 4.41
C ASP A 170 16.69 -11.78 3.33
N PRO A 171 17.83 -12.42 3.66
CA PRO A 171 18.86 -12.77 2.67
C PRO A 171 18.33 -13.55 1.46
N SER A 172 17.31 -14.40 1.65
CA SER A 172 16.66 -15.13 0.54
C SER A 172 15.96 -14.20 -0.46
N ASP A 173 15.59 -12.98 -0.03
CA ASP A 173 14.86 -12.00 -0.83
C ASP A 173 15.73 -10.83 -1.33
N HIS A 174 17.06 -10.87 -1.06
CA HIS A 174 17.98 -9.84 -1.53
C HIS A 174 17.98 -9.67 -3.06
N TRP A 175 17.57 -10.67 -3.79
CA TRP A 175 17.37 -10.59 -5.23
C TRP A 175 16.32 -9.54 -5.65
N THR A 176 15.42 -9.13 -4.73
CA THR A 176 14.41 -8.09 -4.97
C THR A 176 14.96 -6.67 -4.84
N LEU A 177 16.12 -6.48 -4.18
CA LEU A 177 16.71 -5.16 -3.94
C LEU A 177 16.93 -4.33 -5.23
N PRO A 178 17.40 -4.92 -6.34
CA PRO A 178 17.51 -4.18 -7.60
C PRO A 178 16.17 -3.67 -8.14
N ALA A 179 15.06 -4.40 -7.90
CA ALA A 179 13.72 -3.97 -8.30
C ALA A 179 13.30 -2.69 -7.55
N PHE A 180 13.56 -2.61 -6.24
CA PHE A 180 13.27 -1.39 -5.47
C PHE A 180 14.14 -0.20 -5.89
N ALA A 181 15.42 -0.44 -6.19
CA ALA A 181 16.29 0.61 -6.74
C ALA A 181 15.81 1.12 -8.10
N ARG A 182 15.30 0.24 -8.95
CA ARG A 182 14.71 0.58 -10.23
C ARG A 182 13.37 1.29 -10.07
N TYR A 183 12.49 0.79 -9.22
CA TYR A 183 11.22 1.42 -8.88
C TYR A 183 11.39 2.86 -8.39
N ALA A 184 12.37 3.10 -7.51
CA ALA A 184 12.67 4.44 -7.02
C ALA A 184 13.06 5.41 -8.15
N ARG A 185 13.76 4.93 -9.19
CA ARG A 185 14.15 5.76 -10.34
C ARG A 185 13.04 5.97 -11.35
N GLU A 186 12.26 4.92 -11.65
CA GLU A 186 11.28 4.92 -12.76
C GLU A 186 9.93 5.49 -12.34
N SER A 187 9.44 5.10 -11.16
CA SER A 187 8.14 5.57 -10.64
C SER A 187 8.26 6.79 -9.73
N GLY A 188 9.45 7.08 -9.20
CA GLY A 188 9.71 8.23 -8.34
C GLY A 188 8.78 8.33 -7.11
N PRO A 189 8.52 7.25 -6.34
CA PRO A 189 7.48 7.22 -5.32
C PRO A 189 7.67 8.29 -4.24
N GLN A 190 8.92 8.68 -3.97
CA GLN A 190 9.24 9.73 -2.99
C GLN A 190 8.75 11.12 -3.42
N SER A 191 8.64 11.37 -4.71
CA SER A 191 8.15 12.64 -5.25
C SER A 191 6.65 12.61 -5.58
N THR A 192 6.13 11.43 -5.88
CA THR A 192 4.75 11.23 -6.33
C THR A 192 3.78 11.12 -5.15
N ALA A 193 4.19 10.50 -4.03
CA ALA A 193 3.34 10.32 -2.86
C ALA A 193 2.95 11.67 -2.22
N ASP A 194 1.73 11.77 -1.70
CA ASP A 194 1.25 12.95 -0.96
C ASP A 194 1.99 13.11 0.39
N ALA A 195 2.46 12.03 0.99
CA ALA A 195 3.32 12.06 2.17
C ALA A 195 4.49 11.07 2.04
N LEU A 196 5.69 11.52 2.43
CA LEU A 196 6.88 10.69 2.48
C LEU A 196 7.23 10.39 3.94
N VAL A 197 7.50 9.12 4.21
CA VAL A 197 8.00 8.64 5.51
C VAL A 197 9.39 8.06 5.33
N ARG A 198 10.32 8.40 6.21
CA ARG A 198 11.61 7.71 6.35
C ARG A 198 11.57 6.85 7.60
N ALA A 199 11.82 5.56 7.43
CA ALA A 199 11.70 4.56 8.49
C ALA A 199 12.93 3.66 8.59
N ASP A 200 14.14 4.20 8.42
CA ASP A 200 15.40 3.46 8.59
C ASP A 200 15.51 2.85 9.98
N ASP A 201 15.08 3.57 11.02
CA ASP A 201 14.73 3.01 12.32
C ASP A 201 13.20 2.94 12.46
N PRO A 202 12.61 1.74 12.55
CA PRO A 202 11.15 1.59 12.64
C PRO A 202 10.56 2.13 13.95
N ARG A 203 11.37 2.37 14.97
CA ARG A 203 10.94 2.97 16.24
C ARG A 203 10.89 4.49 16.19
N HIS A 204 11.60 5.10 15.26
CA HIS A 204 11.74 6.55 15.12
C HIS A 204 11.53 7.00 13.67
N PRO A 205 10.33 6.77 13.09
CA PRO A 205 10.04 7.26 11.75
C PRO A 205 10.01 8.80 11.75
N ALA A 206 10.30 9.35 10.56
CA ALA A 206 10.17 10.78 10.32
C ALA A 206 9.41 11.00 9.01
N TRP A 207 8.57 12.02 8.93
CA TRP A 207 7.74 12.27 7.77
C TRP A 207 7.73 13.73 7.32
N THR A 208 7.25 13.97 6.11
CA THR A 208 7.16 15.31 5.53
C THR A 208 5.90 16.08 5.93
N GLY A 209 4.94 15.45 6.61
CA GLY A 209 3.56 15.87 6.58
C GLY A 209 2.89 15.54 5.24
N ILE A 210 1.59 15.81 5.13
CA ILE A 210 0.84 15.70 3.88
C ILE A 210 1.14 16.97 3.08
N ARG A 211 1.51 16.80 1.81
CA ARG A 211 1.76 17.92 0.90
C ARG A 211 0.42 18.55 0.51
N GLU A 212 0.36 19.85 0.53
CA GLU A 212 -0.74 20.58 -0.12
C GLU A 212 -0.58 20.44 -1.65
N ARG A 213 -1.64 20.05 -2.33
CA ARG A 213 -1.69 19.94 -3.79
C ARG A 213 -1.87 21.31 -4.43
#